data_8d281b96e97c6691b3553fa446c130c3
#
_entry.id   8d281b96e97c6691b3553fa446c130c3
#
_cell.length_a   1.000
_cell.length_b   1.000
_cell.length_c   1.000
_cell.angle_alpha   90.00
_cell.angle_beta   90.00
_cell.angle_gamma   90.00
#
_symmetry.space_group_name_H-M   'P 1'
#
loop_
_entity.id
_entity.type
_entity.pdbx_description
1 polymer ?
#
loop_
_entity_poly.entity_id
_entity_poly.type
_entity_poly.pdbx_seq_one_letter_code
_entity_poly.pdbx_strand_id
1 'polypeptide(L)'
;MEDKKKYIRNFSIIAHIDHGKSTLADRLIEMTGVLSKREMEEQVLDNMDIERERGITIKSQAVRMKYKAKDGNTYELNLIDTPGHVDFNYEVSRSLAACDGAILVVDASQGVEAQTLANVYLAIDNNLEILPVINKVDLPNARPDEVKNEIEDIIGIPAQDAPCISAKTGLNVDEVLERIVTDIPAPIGDENAPLQALIFDSIYDNYQGAIAYCRIKNGTVKVGDKIRLMASGKTFTVTEVGYFEPGSYSPAESLTAGEVGYIAASIKSLSDIRVGDTITVDDRPAEKPLPGYKKVNPMVYCGLYPVDGSDYENLKVALEKLQLNDAALEYEPETSAALGFGFRCGFLGLLHLEIIEERLDREFDLSLITTSPSVIYKVYKTDGTMVEIYNPADLPPADEISRIEEPFVQAEILTPKEFVGNIMEICQNRRGIYIDMKYLDTTRVTLIYELPLNEIIYDFFDKLKSKTKGYASFDYEIKEYRPSTLVKLDILVNGENVDALSFIVHKDSAYERGKKMIEKLKEVIPRQLFTIPLQAAIGGKIIARETISAMRKDVLAKCYGGDVTRKKKLLEKQKRGKKKMREIGNVEIPQEAFLSVLKLDDEK
;
A
#
# COMPACT_ATOMS: atom_id res chain seq x y z
N MET A 1 39.64 -6.29 -23.56
CA MET A 1 39.11 -6.35 -22.20
C MET A 1 38.00 -7.40 -22.20
N GLU A 2 38.01 -8.35 -21.30
CA GLU A 2 36.88 -9.26 -21.15
C GLU A 2 35.61 -8.46 -20.86
N ASP A 3 34.52 -8.82 -21.54
CA ASP A 3 33.25 -8.13 -21.38
C ASP A 3 32.69 -8.41 -19.97
N LYS A 4 32.93 -7.47 -19.03
CA LYS A 4 32.50 -7.60 -17.62
C LYS A 4 31.00 -7.92 -17.48
N LYS A 5 30.19 -7.47 -18.43
CA LYS A 5 28.73 -7.70 -18.42
C LYS A 5 28.37 -9.17 -18.43
N LYS A 6 29.19 -10.03 -19.05
CA LYS A 6 28.98 -11.47 -19.09
C LYS A 6 28.81 -12.09 -17.69
N TYR A 7 29.42 -11.49 -16.68
CA TYR A 7 29.44 -11.96 -15.30
C TYR A 7 28.47 -11.19 -14.38
N ILE A 8 27.58 -10.35 -14.92
CA ILE A 8 26.56 -9.64 -14.15
C ILE A 8 25.23 -10.37 -14.28
N ARG A 9 24.47 -10.45 -13.18
CA ARG A 9 23.09 -10.95 -13.13
C ARG A 9 22.25 -9.98 -12.32
N ASN A 10 21.23 -9.37 -12.94
CA ASN A 10 20.30 -8.47 -12.30
C ASN A 10 18.96 -9.17 -12.19
N PHE A 11 18.50 -9.42 -10.98
CA PHE A 11 17.29 -10.20 -10.76
C PHE A 11 16.52 -9.69 -9.56
N SER A 12 15.25 -10.05 -9.55
CA SER A 12 14.33 -9.84 -8.42
C SER A 12 13.79 -11.17 -7.92
N ILE A 13 13.23 -11.17 -6.72
CA ILE A 13 12.48 -12.30 -6.19
C ILE A 13 11.01 -11.91 -6.16
N ILE A 14 10.17 -12.66 -6.88
CA ILE A 14 8.73 -12.50 -6.90
C ILE A 14 8.09 -13.69 -6.19
N ALA A 15 7.12 -13.42 -5.34
CA ALA A 15 6.44 -14.44 -4.54
C ALA A 15 5.09 -13.92 -4.07
N HIS A 16 4.21 -14.85 -3.69
CA HIS A 16 3.06 -14.50 -2.86
C HIS A 16 3.51 -14.19 -1.41
N ILE A 17 2.67 -13.48 -0.67
CA ILE A 17 2.90 -13.21 0.77
C ILE A 17 3.12 -14.55 1.50
N ASP A 18 4.07 -14.59 2.43
CA ASP A 18 4.44 -15.78 3.23
C ASP A 18 5.04 -16.96 2.44
N HIS A 19 5.29 -16.89 1.13
CA HIS A 19 5.99 -17.95 0.39
C HIS A 19 7.49 -18.03 0.70
N GLY A 20 8.03 -17.07 1.46
CA GLY A 20 9.42 -17.08 1.94
C GLY A 20 10.39 -16.27 1.10
N LYS A 21 9.92 -15.21 0.44
CA LYS A 21 10.73 -14.27 -0.35
C LYS A 21 11.91 -13.70 0.44
N SER A 22 11.63 -12.99 1.56
CA SER A 22 12.66 -12.34 2.38
C SER A 22 13.62 -13.37 3.00
N THR A 23 13.10 -14.54 3.42
CA THR A 23 13.93 -15.64 3.93
C THR A 23 14.89 -16.18 2.87
N LEU A 24 14.47 -16.28 1.60
CA LEU A 24 15.37 -16.68 0.52
C LEU A 24 16.41 -15.60 0.24
N ALA A 25 16.02 -14.33 0.22
CA ALA A 25 16.94 -13.21 0.05
C ALA A 25 18.04 -13.23 1.13
N ASP A 26 17.68 -13.41 2.41
CA ASP A 26 18.63 -13.54 3.53
C ASP A 26 19.61 -14.69 3.29
N ARG A 27 19.14 -15.84 2.82
CA ARG A 27 20.01 -17.00 2.53
C ARG A 27 20.98 -16.75 1.38
N LEU A 28 20.53 -16.06 0.32
CA LEU A 28 21.42 -15.68 -0.79
C LEU A 28 22.53 -14.74 -0.31
N ILE A 29 22.19 -13.75 0.54
CA ILE A 29 23.15 -12.81 1.14
C ILE A 29 24.13 -13.53 2.06
N GLU A 30 23.64 -14.44 2.92
CA GLU A 30 24.49 -15.24 3.82
C GLU A 30 25.48 -16.10 3.04
N MET A 31 25.01 -16.83 2.01
CA MET A 31 25.83 -17.77 1.25
C MET A 31 26.86 -17.08 0.36
N THR A 32 26.57 -15.86 -0.10
CA THR A 32 27.55 -15.05 -0.86
C THR A 32 28.56 -14.32 0.03
N GLY A 33 28.35 -14.35 1.36
CA GLY A 33 29.31 -13.83 2.33
C GLY A 33 29.43 -12.30 2.34
N VAL A 34 28.41 -11.60 1.88
CA VAL A 34 28.35 -10.13 1.92
C VAL A 34 28.30 -9.63 3.35
N LEU A 35 27.60 -10.35 4.23
CA LEU A 35 27.56 -10.12 5.67
C LEU A 35 28.17 -11.28 6.41
N SER A 36 28.87 -10.98 7.52
CA SER A 36 29.34 -12.02 8.43
C SER A 36 28.16 -12.63 9.20
N LYS A 37 28.31 -13.87 9.69
CA LYS A 37 27.27 -14.55 10.51
C LYS A 37 26.85 -13.78 11.77
N ARG A 38 27.66 -12.80 12.22
CA ARG A 38 27.36 -11.97 13.40
C ARG A 38 26.54 -10.73 13.05
N GLU A 39 26.61 -10.30 11.79
CA GLU A 39 25.90 -9.14 11.24
C GLU A 39 24.56 -9.54 10.58
N MET A 40 24.36 -10.85 10.35
CA MET A 40 23.09 -11.38 9.82
C MET A 40 21.99 -11.26 10.88
N GLU A 41 20.97 -10.51 10.54
CA GLU A 41 19.69 -10.44 11.23
C GLU A 41 18.62 -11.10 10.35
N GLU A 42 17.46 -11.43 10.90
CA GLU A 42 16.31 -11.87 10.11
C GLU A 42 15.78 -10.67 9.30
N GLN A 43 15.46 -10.90 8.02
CA GLN A 43 14.95 -9.86 7.11
C GLN A 43 15.93 -8.67 6.96
N VAL A 44 17.18 -8.97 6.62
CA VAL A 44 18.28 -7.99 6.49
C VAL A 44 17.96 -6.86 5.51
N LEU A 45 17.17 -7.13 4.46
CA LEU A 45 16.75 -6.13 3.47
C LEU A 45 15.57 -5.29 3.94
N ASP A 46 14.79 -5.74 4.91
CA ASP A 46 13.65 -4.99 5.45
C ASP A 46 14.19 -3.97 6.47
N ASN A 47 14.48 -2.76 6.01
CA ASN A 47 15.14 -1.73 6.81
C ASN A 47 14.19 -0.97 7.76
N MET A 48 12.88 -1.05 7.55
CA MET A 48 11.89 -0.41 8.41
C MET A 48 11.43 -1.38 9.52
N ASP A 49 11.30 -0.88 10.74
CA ASP A 49 10.72 -1.68 11.84
C ASP A 49 9.33 -2.21 11.49
N ILE A 50 8.54 -1.41 10.77
CA ILE A 50 7.20 -1.77 10.28
C ILE A 50 7.24 -2.98 9.33
N GLU A 51 8.23 -3.07 8.44
CA GLU A 51 8.41 -4.21 7.54
C GLU A 51 8.65 -5.50 8.32
N ARG A 52 9.54 -5.43 9.31
CA ARG A 52 9.89 -6.58 10.19
C ARG A 52 8.72 -7.02 11.07
N GLU A 53 8.00 -6.07 11.66
CA GLU A 53 6.84 -6.35 12.53
C GLU A 53 5.68 -6.98 11.75
N ARG A 54 5.42 -6.49 10.53
CA ARG A 54 4.32 -6.99 9.69
C ARG A 54 4.71 -8.18 8.81
N GLY A 55 6.00 -8.48 8.69
CA GLY A 55 6.54 -9.55 7.84
C GLY A 55 6.35 -9.30 6.34
N ILE A 56 6.28 -8.03 5.92
CA ILE A 56 6.08 -7.63 4.52
C ILE A 56 7.15 -6.63 4.10
N THR A 57 7.69 -6.79 2.91
CA THR A 57 8.52 -5.77 2.27
C THR A 57 7.63 -4.64 1.76
N ILE A 58 7.89 -3.40 2.15
CA ILE A 58 7.16 -2.20 1.76
C ILE A 58 7.91 -1.50 0.65
N LYS A 59 9.23 -1.31 0.81
CA LYS A 59 10.09 -0.58 -0.11
C LYS A 59 11.12 -1.50 -0.76
N SER A 60 11.30 -1.34 -2.07
CA SER A 60 12.31 -2.08 -2.81
C SER A 60 13.71 -1.76 -2.30
N GLN A 61 14.52 -2.79 -2.10
CA GLN A 61 15.92 -2.68 -1.70
C GLN A 61 16.80 -3.34 -2.75
N ALA A 62 17.97 -2.79 -2.98
CA ALA A 62 18.94 -3.38 -3.88
C ALA A 62 20.20 -3.78 -3.12
N VAL A 63 20.76 -4.92 -3.46
CA VAL A 63 22.03 -5.39 -2.89
C VAL A 63 22.88 -6.06 -3.95
N ARG A 64 24.19 -5.74 -3.95
CA ARG A 64 25.18 -6.36 -4.80
C ARG A 64 25.92 -7.45 -4.05
N MET A 65 25.95 -8.65 -4.64
CA MET A 65 26.62 -9.83 -4.08
C MET A 65 27.69 -10.32 -5.04
N LYS A 66 28.75 -10.94 -4.56
CA LYS A 66 29.77 -11.62 -5.36
C LYS A 66 29.67 -13.11 -5.10
N TYR A 67 29.46 -13.88 -6.16
CA TYR A 67 29.34 -15.33 -6.09
C TYR A 67 30.38 -16.02 -6.95
N LYS A 68 31.13 -16.94 -6.37
CA LYS A 68 32.07 -17.80 -7.12
C LYS A 68 31.34 -19.08 -7.52
N ALA A 69 30.97 -19.15 -8.79
CA ALA A 69 30.21 -20.27 -9.33
C ALA A 69 31.06 -21.54 -9.56
N LYS A 70 30.40 -22.66 -9.80
CA LYS A 70 31.05 -23.96 -10.06
C LYS A 70 31.88 -23.98 -11.33
N ASP A 71 31.62 -23.08 -12.28
CA ASP A 71 32.44 -22.87 -13.48
C ASP A 71 33.80 -22.22 -13.22
N GLY A 72 34.06 -21.80 -11.96
CA GLY A 72 35.29 -21.17 -11.50
C GLY A 72 35.32 -19.64 -11.65
N ASN A 73 34.33 -19.03 -12.31
CA ASN A 73 34.24 -17.59 -12.48
C ASN A 73 33.54 -16.93 -11.27
N THR A 74 33.82 -15.64 -11.10
CA THR A 74 33.11 -14.83 -10.09
C THR A 74 32.08 -13.97 -10.77
N TYR A 75 30.83 -14.10 -10.34
CA TYR A 75 29.69 -13.35 -10.84
C TYR A 75 29.30 -12.24 -9.88
N GLU A 76 28.82 -11.14 -10.43
CA GLU A 76 28.19 -10.05 -9.72
C GLU A 76 26.67 -10.22 -9.78
N LEU A 77 26.07 -10.50 -8.64
CA LEU A 77 24.64 -10.75 -8.52
C LEU A 77 23.99 -9.50 -7.89
N ASN A 78 23.15 -8.81 -8.63
CA ASN A 78 22.39 -7.67 -8.14
C ASN A 78 20.97 -8.13 -7.88
N LEU A 79 20.63 -8.30 -6.60
CA LEU A 79 19.28 -8.58 -6.14
C LEU A 79 18.55 -7.25 -5.94
N ILE A 80 17.40 -7.10 -6.57
CA ILE A 80 16.46 -6.00 -6.32
C ILE A 80 15.24 -6.63 -5.67
N ASP A 81 15.13 -6.48 -4.34
CA ASP A 81 13.99 -7.01 -3.58
C ASP A 81 12.74 -6.19 -3.83
N THR A 82 11.58 -6.86 -3.94
CA THR A 82 10.31 -6.23 -4.32
C THR A 82 9.25 -6.46 -3.25
N PRO A 83 8.31 -5.54 -3.05
CA PRO A 83 7.11 -5.80 -2.25
C PRO A 83 6.34 -7.02 -2.76
N GLY A 84 5.66 -7.72 -1.86
CA GLY A 84 4.81 -8.86 -2.22
C GLY A 84 3.31 -8.56 -2.22
N HIS A 85 2.88 -7.35 -1.82
CA HIS A 85 1.47 -6.98 -1.64
C HIS A 85 0.91 -6.22 -2.86
N VAL A 86 -0.37 -6.45 -3.17
CA VAL A 86 -1.06 -5.85 -4.33
C VAL A 86 -1.01 -4.31 -4.34
N ASP A 87 -1.12 -3.67 -3.20
CA ASP A 87 -1.06 -2.20 -3.09
C ASP A 87 0.26 -1.62 -3.60
N PHE A 88 1.33 -2.43 -3.67
CA PHE A 88 2.66 -2.02 -4.11
C PHE A 88 3.05 -2.56 -5.49
N ASN A 89 2.09 -3.04 -6.29
CA ASN A 89 2.36 -3.58 -7.64
C ASN A 89 3.15 -2.61 -8.53
N TYR A 90 2.99 -1.30 -8.32
CA TYR A 90 3.76 -0.32 -9.07
C TYR A 90 5.26 -0.33 -8.73
N GLU A 91 5.63 -0.57 -7.46
CA GLU A 91 7.02 -0.73 -7.04
C GLU A 91 7.61 -2.02 -7.59
N VAL A 92 6.82 -3.10 -7.60
CA VAL A 92 7.19 -4.36 -8.25
C VAL A 92 7.51 -4.12 -9.72
N SER A 93 6.63 -3.47 -10.47
CA SER A 93 6.84 -3.17 -11.90
C SER A 93 8.11 -2.36 -12.16
N ARG A 94 8.42 -1.37 -11.30
CA ARG A 94 9.63 -0.56 -11.42
C ARG A 94 10.89 -1.36 -11.18
N SER A 95 10.91 -2.16 -10.15
CA SER A 95 12.04 -3.01 -9.79
C SER A 95 12.30 -4.06 -10.86
N LEU A 96 11.24 -4.68 -11.40
CA LEU A 96 11.35 -5.64 -12.48
C LEU A 96 11.94 -5.02 -13.76
N ALA A 97 11.59 -3.78 -14.12
CA ALA A 97 12.18 -3.11 -15.30
C ALA A 97 13.69 -2.84 -15.17
N ALA A 98 14.24 -2.88 -13.96
CA ALA A 98 15.68 -2.80 -13.72
C ALA A 98 16.38 -4.17 -13.79
N CYS A 99 15.64 -5.28 -13.85
CA CYS A 99 16.13 -6.64 -13.86
C CYS A 99 16.29 -7.22 -15.27
N ASP A 100 16.97 -8.36 -15.36
CA ASP A 100 17.09 -9.20 -16.54
C ASP A 100 16.44 -10.58 -16.30
N GLY A 101 16.13 -10.93 -15.04
CA GLY A 101 15.40 -12.13 -14.65
C GLY A 101 14.66 -11.99 -13.34
N ALA A 102 13.78 -12.93 -13.03
CA ALA A 102 13.03 -13.00 -11.80
C ALA A 102 13.01 -14.44 -11.24
N ILE A 103 13.24 -14.57 -9.94
CA ILE A 103 13.08 -15.85 -9.23
C ILE A 103 11.64 -15.91 -8.76
N LEU A 104 10.88 -16.89 -9.24
CA LEU A 104 9.52 -17.17 -8.83
C LEU A 104 9.51 -18.16 -7.67
N VAL A 105 9.26 -17.70 -6.45
CA VAL A 105 9.20 -18.56 -5.27
C VAL A 105 7.76 -19.01 -5.03
N VAL A 106 7.56 -20.33 -5.03
CA VAL A 106 6.26 -20.95 -4.76
C VAL A 106 6.37 -21.89 -3.56
N ASP A 107 5.44 -21.75 -2.61
CA ASP A 107 5.36 -22.62 -1.42
C ASP A 107 4.92 -24.05 -1.83
N ALA A 108 5.70 -25.06 -1.45
CA ALA A 108 5.42 -26.46 -1.74
C ALA A 108 4.12 -26.98 -1.12
N SER A 109 3.56 -26.30 -0.13
CA SER A 109 2.33 -26.68 0.55
C SER A 109 1.08 -25.97 0.04
N GLN A 110 1.24 -24.72 -0.44
CA GLN A 110 0.13 -23.87 -0.89
C GLN A 110 -0.03 -23.87 -2.43
N GLY A 111 1.10 -23.93 -3.17
CA GLY A 111 1.11 -23.94 -4.63
C GLY A 111 0.95 -22.53 -5.23
N VAL A 112 0.44 -22.44 -6.46
CA VAL A 112 0.26 -21.18 -7.19
C VAL A 112 -0.94 -20.44 -6.66
N GLU A 113 -0.78 -19.13 -6.40
CA GLU A 113 -1.82 -18.23 -5.90
C GLU A 113 -2.02 -17.00 -6.81
N ALA A 114 -3.07 -16.18 -6.59
CA ALA A 114 -3.44 -15.08 -7.49
C ALA A 114 -2.32 -14.04 -7.64
N GLN A 115 -1.67 -13.64 -6.54
CA GLN A 115 -0.53 -12.71 -6.60
C GLN A 115 0.68 -13.31 -7.32
N THR A 116 0.85 -14.63 -7.26
CA THR A 116 1.89 -15.32 -8.05
C THR A 116 1.69 -15.04 -9.53
N LEU A 117 0.46 -15.20 -10.03
CA LEU A 117 0.10 -14.94 -11.42
C LEU A 117 0.30 -13.47 -11.81
N ALA A 118 -0.20 -12.54 -10.99
CA ALA A 118 -0.05 -11.11 -11.24
C ALA A 118 1.43 -10.71 -11.36
N ASN A 119 2.27 -11.16 -10.44
CA ASN A 119 3.71 -10.88 -10.46
C ASN A 119 4.42 -11.52 -11.68
N VAL A 120 4.01 -12.72 -12.07
CA VAL A 120 4.55 -13.40 -13.27
C VAL A 120 4.19 -12.62 -14.54
N TYR A 121 2.96 -12.16 -14.69
CA TYR A 121 2.57 -11.33 -15.83
C TYR A 121 3.37 -10.02 -15.89
N LEU A 122 3.60 -9.36 -14.74
CA LEU A 122 4.47 -8.19 -14.69
C LEU A 122 5.92 -8.51 -15.12
N ALA A 123 6.45 -9.69 -14.77
CA ALA A 123 7.77 -10.13 -15.20
C ALA A 123 7.81 -10.40 -16.71
N ILE A 124 6.79 -11.06 -17.26
CA ILE A 124 6.65 -11.32 -18.71
C ILE A 124 6.54 -10.01 -19.50
N ASP A 125 5.73 -9.06 -19.02
CA ASP A 125 5.58 -7.73 -19.66
C ASP A 125 6.90 -6.95 -19.72
N ASN A 126 7.82 -7.21 -18.78
CA ASN A 126 9.17 -6.66 -18.75
C ASN A 126 10.19 -7.53 -19.50
N ASN A 127 9.78 -8.59 -20.18
CA ASN A 127 10.62 -9.55 -20.90
C ASN A 127 11.71 -10.19 -20.03
N LEU A 128 11.39 -10.53 -18.79
CA LEU A 128 12.32 -11.18 -17.87
C LEU A 128 12.34 -12.69 -18.06
N GLU A 129 13.51 -13.30 -17.88
CA GLU A 129 13.63 -14.75 -17.71
C GLU A 129 13.12 -15.11 -16.31
N ILE A 130 12.23 -16.10 -16.21
CA ILE A 130 11.61 -16.50 -14.95
C ILE A 130 12.16 -17.85 -14.50
N LEU A 131 12.80 -17.86 -13.35
CA LEU A 131 13.33 -19.05 -12.69
C LEU A 131 12.38 -19.53 -11.57
N PRO A 132 11.60 -20.59 -11.78
CA PRO A 132 10.75 -21.15 -10.73
C PRO A 132 11.59 -21.84 -9.65
N VAL A 133 11.20 -21.67 -8.39
CA VAL A 133 11.81 -22.28 -7.19
C VAL A 133 10.72 -22.73 -6.24
N ILE A 134 10.75 -24.01 -5.85
CA ILE A 134 9.78 -24.60 -4.92
C ILE A 134 10.34 -24.53 -3.51
N ASN A 135 9.74 -23.70 -2.66
CA ASN A 135 10.21 -23.47 -1.29
C ASN A 135 9.39 -24.23 -0.24
N LYS A 136 9.91 -24.31 0.98
CA LYS A 136 9.31 -24.95 2.15
C LYS A 136 9.09 -26.45 1.99
N VAL A 137 9.99 -27.14 1.30
CA VAL A 137 9.93 -28.62 1.16
C VAL A 137 10.16 -29.38 2.46
N ASP A 138 10.58 -28.68 3.52
CA ASP A 138 10.72 -29.21 4.88
C ASP A 138 9.39 -29.38 5.61
N LEU A 139 8.29 -28.83 5.09
CA LEU A 139 6.97 -28.96 5.71
C LEU A 139 6.36 -30.35 5.49
N PRO A 140 5.66 -30.93 6.50
CA PRO A 140 5.07 -32.28 6.39
C PRO A 140 4.02 -32.43 5.28
N ASN A 141 3.38 -31.32 4.88
CA ASN A 141 2.35 -31.27 3.84
C ASN A 141 2.88 -30.74 2.50
N ALA A 142 4.20 -30.68 2.34
CA ALA A 142 4.82 -30.27 1.09
C ALA A 142 4.53 -31.28 -0.04
N ARG A 143 4.18 -30.77 -1.24
CA ARG A 143 3.88 -31.54 -2.45
C ARG A 143 4.60 -30.98 -3.68
N PRO A 144 5.93 -30.98 -3.68
CA PRO A 144 6.72 -30.27 -4.68
C PRO A 144 6.43 -30.71 -6.13
N ASP A 145 6.23 -32.00 -6.39
CA ASP A 145 5.96 -32.50 -7.74
C ASP A 145 4.60 -32.02 -8.28
N GLU A 146 3.58 -31.94 -7.42
CA GLU A 146 2.28 -31.39 -7.80
C GLU A 146 2.38 -29.88 -8.10
N VAL A 147 3.13 -29.13 -7.27
CA VAL A 147 3.34 -27.69 -7.47
C VAL A 147 4.13 -27.40 -8.74
N LYS A 148 5.10 -28.24 -9.11
CA LYS A 148 5.78 -28.13 -10.41
C LYS A 148 4.80 -28.26 -11.57
N ASN A 149 3.90 -29.24 -11.52
CA ASN A 149 2.87 -29.41 -12.54
C ASN A 149 1.88 -28.22 -12.55
N GLU A 150 1.50 -27.70 -11.36
CA GLU A 150 0.68 -26.50 -11.28
C GLU A 150 1.31 -25.29 -11.97
N ILE A 151 2.62 -25.08 -11.81
CA ILE A 151 3.34 -23.99 -12.48
C ILE A 151 3.30 -24.18 -14.00
N GLU A 152 3.54 -25.38 -14.50
CA GLU A 152 3.48 -25.67 -15.94
C GLU A 152 2.08 -25.52 -16.52
N ASP A 153 1.07 -26.06 -15.83
CA ASP A 153 -0.32 -26.08 -16.31
C ASP A 153 -0.99 -24.70 -16.23
N ILE A 154 -0.69 -23.93 -15.18
CA ILE A 154 -1.37 -22.65 -14.90
C ILE A 154 -0.61 -21.47 -15.51
N ILE A 155 0.71 -21.46 -15.33
CA ILE A 155 1.57 -20.33 -15.74
C ILE A 155 2.14 -20.56 -17.14
N GLY A 156 2.36 -21.81 -17.51
CA GLY A 156 2.95 -22.18 -18.80
C GLY A 156 4.48 -22.08 -18.84
N ILE A 157 5.14 -22.05 -17.69
CA ILE A 157 6.60 -21.97 -17.57
C ILE A 157 7.14 -23.36 -17.19
N PRO A 158 8.22 -23.87 -17.87
CA PRO A 158 8.84 -25.16 -17.50
C PRO A 158 9.28 -25.15 -16.04
N ALA A 159 8.85 -26.15 -15.26
CA ALA A 159 9.13 -26.22 -13.83
C ALA A 159 9.60 -27.59 -13.32
N GLN A 160 9.69 -28.61 -14.21
CA GLN A 160 10.09 -29.97 -13.77
C GLN A 160 11.49 -30.00 -13.15
N ASP A 161 12.40 -29.18 -13.68
CA ASP A 161 13.77 -29.03 -13.17
C ASP A 161 13.91 -27.93 -12.12
N ALA A 162 12.79 -27.37 -11.60
CA ALA A 162 12.83 -26.30 -10.62
C ALA A 162 13.48 -26.79 -9.30
N PRO A 163 14.44 -26.02 -8.73
CA PRO A 163 15.03 -26.35 -7.43
C PRO A 163 13.98 -26.46 -6.33
N CYS A 164 14.09 -27.55 -5.57
CA CYS A 164 13.24 -27.80 -4.40
C CYS A 164 14.03 -27.48 -3.13
N ILE A 165 13.68 -26.38 -2.47
CA ILE A 165 14.47 -25.80 -1.39
C ILE A 165 13.72 -25.66 -0.06
N SER A 166 14.47 -25.46 0.99
CA SER A 166 13.97 -24.85 2.20
C SER A 166 14.83 -23.63 2.52
N ALA A 167 14.33 -22.45 2.26
CA ALA A 167 15.00 -21.19 2.61
C ALA A 167 15.27 -21.11 4.12
N LYS A 168 14.35 -21.62 4.95
CA LYS A 168 14.48 -21.67 6.41
C LYS A 168 15.68 -22.48 6.88
N THR A 169 15.89 -23.67 6.32
CA THR A 169 16.98 -24.57 6.73
C THR A 169 18.25 -24.42 5.89
N GLY A 170 18.18 -23.70 4.76
CA GLY A 170 19.28 -23.55 3.80
C GLY A 170 19.42 -24.74 2.83
N LEU A 171 18.48 -25.69 2.84
CA LEU A 171 18.52 -26.89 1.98
C LEU A 171 18.44 -26.48 0.50
N ASN A 172 19.40 -26.94 -0.32
CA ASN A 172 19.48 -26.75 -1.77
C ASN A 172 19.49 -25.29 -2.25
N VAL A 173 19.76 -24.31 -1.40
CA VAL A 173 19.81 -22.90 -1.81
C VAL A 173 21.03 -22.62 -2.71
N ASP A 174 22.10 -23.40 -2.58
CA ASP A 174 23.26 -23.36 -3.48
C ASP A 174 22.89 -23.67 -4.94
N GLU A 175 21.91 -24.54 -5.16
CA GLU A 175 21.38 -24.84 -6.49
C GLU A 175 20.71 -23.60 -7.11
N VAL A 176 20.00 -22.80 -6.32
CA VAL A 176 19.39 -21.55 -6.78
C VAL A 176 20.46 -20.56 -7.25
N LEU A 177 21.58 -20.41 -6.50
CA LEU A 177 22.69 -19.56 -6.92
C LEU A 177 23.32 -19.99 -8.27
N GLU A 178 23.50 -21.29 -8.48
CA GLU A 178 23.98 -21.81 -9.74
C GLU A 178 22.98 -21.57 -10.89
N ARG A 179 21.68 -21.75 -10.64
CA ARG A 179 20.64 -21.50 -11.63
C ARG A 179 20.52 -20.02 -11.99
N ILE A 180 20.71 -19.10 -11.03
CA ILE A 180 20.81 -17.65 -11.33
C ILE A 180 21.93 -17.38 -12.33
N VAL A 181 23.09 -18.01 -12.17
CA VAL A 181 24.23 -17.84 -13.06
C VAL A 181 23.97 -18.40 -14.45
N THR A 182 23.34 -19.58 -14.54
CA THR A 182 23.14 -20.31 -15.82
C THR A 182 21.92 -19.81 -16.59
N ASP A 183 20.82 -19.53 -15.92
CA ASP A 183 19.51 -19.34 -16.54
C ASP A 183 19.18 -17.85 -16.75
N ILE A 184 19.57 -16.97 -15.79
CA ILE A 184 19.33 -15.53 -15.97
C ILE A 184 20.35 -14.97 -16.98
N PRO A 185 19.89 -14.27 -18.04
CA PRO A 185 20.79 -13.74 -19.05
C PRO A 185 21.68 -12.61 -18.52
N ALA A 186 22.84 -12.47 -19.12
CA ALA A 186 23.70 -11.31 -18.88
C ALA A 186 23.04 -10.03 -19.45
N PRO A 187 23.25 -8.87 -18.81
CA PRO A 187 22.66 -7.62 -19.27
C PRO A 187 23.15 -7.22 -20.67
N ILE A 188 22.23 -6.69 -21.45
CA ILE A 188 22.53 -6.14 -22.78
C ILE A 188 22.80 -4.64 -22.65
N GLY A 189 23.75 -4.11 -23.44
CA GLY A 189 24.06 -2.68 -23.51
C GLY A 189 25.43 -2.40 -24.13
N ASP A 190 25.64 -1.16 -24.56
CA ASP A 190 26.90 -0.69 -25.12
C ASP A 190 27.52 0.39 -24.25
N GLU A 191 28.69 0.13 -23.67
CA GLU A 191 29.43 1.06 -22.82
C GLU A 191 29.87 2.34 -23.55
N ASN A 192 30.03 2.27 -24.90
CA ASN A 192 30.45 3.40 -25.72
C ASN A 192 29.27 4.23 -26.26
N ALA A 193 28.04 3.78 -26.09
CA ALA A 193 26.87 4.55 -26.49
C ALA A 193 26.64 5.77 -25.57
N PRO A 194 25.79 6.73 -25.97
CA PRO A 194 25.32 7.77 -25.05
C PRO A 194 24.69 7.16 -23.80
N LEU A 195 24.93 7.79 -22.64
CA LEU A 195 24.38 7.30 -21.37
C LEU A 195 22.85 7.27 -21.39
N GLN A 196 22.32 6.11 -21.02
CA GLN A 196 20.91 5.93 -20.68
C GLN A 196 20.83 5.14 -19.37
N ALA A 197 20.56 5.84 -18.27
CA ALA A 197 20.35 5.24 -16.96
C ALA A 197 18.87 5.40 -16.58
N LEU A 198 18.18 4.29 -16.30
CA LEU A 198 16.80 4.27 -15.85
C LEU A 198 16.76 4.44 -14.34
N ILE A 199 16.04 5.45 -13.86
CA ILE A 199 15.78 5.63 -12.42
C ILE A 199 14.66 4.69 -12.03
N PHE A 200 14.92 3.66 -11.22
CA PHE A 200 13.89 2.74 -10.76
C PHE A 200 13.41 3.06 -9.33
N ASP A 201 14.24 3.75 -8.51
CA ASP A 201 13.86 4.29 -7.21
C ASP A 201 14.71 5.52 -6.86
N SER A 202 14.35 6.23 -5.79
CA SER A 202 15.14 7.34 -5.25
C SER A 202 14.93 7.48 -3.76
N ILE A 203 15.96 7.96 -3.06
CA ILE A 203 15.84 8.36 -1.66
C ILE A 203 16.36 9.78 -1.48
N TYR A 204 15.94 10.42 -0.42
CA TYR A 204 16.48 11.72 -0.03
C TYR A 204 17.37 11.58 1.19
N ASP A 205 18.58 12.05 1.02
CA ASP A 205 19.55 12.21 2.10
C ASP A 205 19.72 13.69 2.43
N ASN A 206 19.74 14.04 3.72
CA ASN A 206 19.85 15.45 4.16
C ASN A 206 21.20 16.10 3.78
N TYR A 207 22.25 15.32 3.51
CA TYR A 207 23.58 15.80 3.17
C TYR A 207 23.86 15.74 1.68
N GLN A 208 23.47 14.66 1.02
CA GLN A 208 23.74 14.43 -0.42
C GLN A 208 22.62 14.91 -1.32
N GLY A 209 21.44 15.21 -0.77
CA GLY A 209 20.23 15.50 -1.54
C GLY A 209 19.56 14.23 -2.06
N ALA A 210 18.89 14.29 -3.21
CA ALA A 210 18.29 13.11 -3.80
C ALA A 210 19.35 12.20 -4.41
N ILE A 211 19.30 10.91 -4.05
CA ILE A 211 20.14 9.83 -4.56
C ILE A 211 19.23 8.99 -5.48
N ALA A 212 19.60 8.92 -6.76
CA ALA A 212 18.87 8.13 -7.77
C ALA A 212 19.39 6.69 -7.79
N TYR A 213 18.50 5.72 -7.66
CA TYR A 213 18.81 4.30 -7.87
C TYR A 213 18.60 3.98 -9.34
N CYS A 214 19.67 3.56 -9.99
CA CYS A 214 19.72 3.50 -11.45
C CYS A 214 20.15 2.14 -11.97
N ARG A 215 19.52 1.74 -13.07
CA ARG A 215 19.99 0.69 -13.96
C ARG A 215 20.64 1.35 -15.19
N ILE A 216 21.93 1.13 -15.40
CA ILE A 216 22.63 1.61 -16.59
C ILE A 216 22.31 0.69 -17.76
N LYS A 217 21.51 1.17 -18.70
CA LYS A 217 21.16 0.40 -19.92
C LYS A 217 22.24 0.58 -21.00
N ASN A 218 22.73 1.81 -21.23
CA ASN A 218 23.81 2.12 -22.17
C ASN A 218 24.73 3.19 -21.60
N GLY A 219 25.95 3.24 -22.12
CA GLY A 219 26.93 4.27 -21.78
C GLY A 219 27.64 4.03 -20.45
N THR A 220 28.30 5.07 -19.99
CA THR A 220 29.05 5.10 -18.73
C THR A 220 28.82 6.45 -18.07
N VAL A 221 28.69 6.45 -16.74
CA VAL A 221 28.63 7.65 -15.89
C VAL A 221 29.72 7.59 -14.83
N LYS A 222 30.37 8.73 -14.54
CA LYS A 222 31.44 8.85 -13.55
C LYS A 222 31.29 10.11 -12.72
N VAL A 223 31.98 10.16 -11.61
CA VAL A 223 32.06 11.35 -10.78
C VAL A 223 32.59 12.54 -11.58
N GLY A 224 31.94 13.70 -11.46
CA GLY A 224 32.24 14.93 -12.17
C GLY A 224 31.50 15.10 -13.51
N ASP A 225 30.83 14.07 -14.04
CA ASP A 225 30.05 14.21 -15.24
C ASP A 225 28.86 15.15 -15.02
N LYS A 226 28.54 15.95 -16.04
CA LYS A 226 27.34 16.75 -16.06
C LYS A 226 26.22 15.93 -16.67
N ILE A 227 25.27 15.55 -15.84
CA ILE A 227 24.09 14.76 -16.26
C ILE A 227 22.88 15.64 -16.52
N ARG A 228 21.97 15.13 -17.35
CA ARG A 228 20.67 15.72 -17.65
C ARG A 228 19.57 14.72 -17.35
N LEU A 229 18.54 15.15 -16.62
CA LEU A 229 17.29 14.42 -16.46
C LEU A 229 16.42 14.69 -17.68
N MET A 230 16.04 13.66 -18.42
CA MET A 230 15.40 13.85 -19.73
C MET A 230 13.97 14.36 -19.64
N ALA A 231 13.23 14.03 -18.56
CA ALA A 231 11.86 14.50 -18.37
C ALA A 231 11.80 15.97 -17.96
N SER A 232 12.66 16.43 -17.03
CA SER A 232 12.68 17.81 -16.57
C SER A 232 13.59 18.73 -17.37
N GLY A 233 14.54 18.16 -18.15
CA GLY A 233 15.58 18.90 -18.86
C GLY A 233 16.64 19.52 -17.97
N LYS A 234 16.55 19.38 -16.65
CA LYS A 234 17.50 19.96 -15.69
C LYS A 234 18.82 19.21 -15.69
N THR A 235 19.89 19.95 -15.43
CA THR A 235 21.26 19.42 -15.41
C THR A 235 21.89 19.52 -14.04
N PHE A 236 22.65 18.50 -13.66
CA PHE A 236 23.33 18.40 -12.39
C PHE A 236 24.74 17.82 -12.58
N THR A 237 25.65 18.08 -11.64
CA THR A 237 26.99 17.45 -11.64
C THR A 237 27.00 16.28 -10.70
N VAL A 238 27.44 15.12 -11.17
CA VAL A 238 27.57 13.90 -10.39
C VAL A 238 28.64 14.10 -9.32
N THR A 239 28.24 13.95 -8.06
CA THR A 239 29.14 14.04 -6.90
C THR A 239 29.65 12.69 -6.47
N GLU A 240 28.83 11.65 -6.62
CA GLU A 240 29.17 10.27 -6.25
C GLU A 240 28.39 9.28 -7.10
N VAL A 241 29.00 8.14 -7.40
CA VAL A 241 28.34 6.95 -7.95
C VAL A 241 28.85 5.73 -7.19
N GLY A 242 28.04 4.67 -7.15
CA GLY A 242 28.45 3.46 -6.43
C GLY A 242 27.42 2.35 -6.47
N TYR A 243 27.64 1.35 -5.63
CA TYR A 243 26.87 0.13 -5.54
C TYR A 243 26.17 0.01 -4.19
N PHE A 244 25.17 -0.85 -4.14
CA PHE A 244 24.42 -1.13 -2.93
C PHE A 244 25.05 -2.27 -2.13
N GLU A 245 25.23 -2.03 -0.84
CA GLU A 245 25.56 -3.04 0.15
C GLU A 245 24.45 -3.09 1.22
N PRO A 246 24.27 -4.19 1.95
CA PRO A 246 23.24 -4.24 3.00
C PRO A 246 23.44 -3.12 4.02
N GLY A 247 22.45 -2.22 4.12
CA GLY A 247 22.46 -1.07 5.04
C GLY A 247 23.46 0.04 4.71
N SER A 248 24.19 -0.01 3.58
CA SER A 248 25.22 0.99 3.23
C SER A 248 25.44 1.13 1.72
N TYR A 249 26.27 2.10 1.35
CA TYR A 249 26.70 2.35 -0.03
C TYR A 249 28.19 2.13 -0.18
N SER A 250 28.60 1.56 -1.31
CA SER A 250 30.01 1.37 -1.69
C SER A 250 30.34 2.29 -2.87
N PRO A 251 31.07 3.42 -2.65
CA PRO A 251 31.44 4.32 -3.72
C PRO A 251 32.29 3.65 -4.80
N ALA A 252 32.08 4.08 -6.05
CA ALA A 252 32.81 3.62 -7.22
C ALA A 252 33.32 4.80 -8.05
N GLU A 253 34.26 4.55 -8.97
CA GLU A 253 34.74 5.58 -9.89
C GLU A 253 33.74 5.85 -11.04
N SER A 254 33.05 4.79 -11.48
CA SER A 254 32.09 4.86 -12.57
C SER A 254 31.10 3.71 -12.51
N LEU A 255 29.94 3.89 -13.15
CA LEU A 255 28.98 2.83 -13.47
C LEU A 255 28.87 2.70 -14.98
N THR A 256 28.85 1.46 -15.48
CA THR A 256 28.84 1.14 -16.91
C THR A 256 27.60 0.37 -17.33
N ALA A 257 27.35 0.27 -18.63
CA ALA A 257 26.23 -0.47 -19.19
C ALA A 257 26.12 -1.88 -18.59
N GLY A 258 24.94 -2.21 -18.10
CA GLY A 258 24.64 -3.48 -17.44
C GLY A 258 24.63 -3.43 -15.92
N GLU A 259 25.25 -2.44 -15.30
CA GLU A 259 25.33 -2.33 -13.84
C GLU A 259 24.09 -1.70 -13.22
N VAL A 260 23.83 -2.07 -11.96
CA VAL A 260 22.84 -1.46 -11.07
C VAL A 260 23.59 -0.75 -9.95
N GLY A 261 23.24 0.50 -9.69
CA GLY A 261 23.91 1.29 -8.68
C GLY A 261 23.18 2.61 -8.40
N TYR A 262 23.82 3.49 -7.66
CA TYR A 262 23.25 4.80 -7.36
C TYR A 262 24.07 5.95 -7.95
N ILE A 263 23.38 7.07 -8.20
CA ILE A 263 23.96 8.33 -8.68
C ILE A 263 23.51 9.43 -7.72
N ALA A 264 24.45 10.11 -7.06
CA ALA A 264 24.21 11.31 -6.29
C ALA A 264 24.74 12.54 -7.07
N ALA A 265 23.94 13.59 -7.16
CA ALA A 265 24.28 14.78 -7.95
C ALA A 265 23.83 16.09 -7.27
N SER A 266 23.80 16.12 -5.93
CA SER A 266 23.39 17.27 -5.11
C SER A 266 22.04 17.89 -5.53
N ILE A 267 21.09 17.05 -5.92
CA ILE A 267 19.74 17.46 -6.33
C ILE A 267 18.96 17.82 -5.06
N LYS A 268 18.74 19.12 -4.85
CA LYS A 268 18.10 19.63 -3.62
C LYS A 268 16.57 19.58 -3.66
N SER A 269 16.00 19.63 -4.86
CA SER A 269 14.55 19.58 -5.06
C SER A 269 14.16 18.22 -5.64
N LEU A 270 13.31 17.51 -4.96
CA LEU A 270 12.84 16.20 -5.37
C LEU A 270 11.78 16.27 -6.46
N SER A 271 11.12 17.41 -6.63
CA SER A 271 10.30 17.65 -7.82
C SER A 271 11.10 17.54 -9.13
N ASP A 272 12.43 17.58 -9.04
CA ASP A 272 13.32 17.51 -10.19
C ASP A 272 13.65 16.08 -10.60
N ILE A 273 13.60 15.14 -9.66
CA ILE A 273 13.82 13.70 -9.90
C ILE A 273 12.47 12.98 -9.98
N ARG A 274 12.32 12.13 -10.98
CA ARG A 274 11.12 11.30 -11.11
C ARG A 274 11.55 9.86 -11.35
N VAL A 275 10.97 8.95 -10.59
CA VAL A 275 11.14 7.52 -10.85
C VAL A 275 10.57 7.20 -12.23
N GLY A 276 11.34 6.47 -13.04
CA GLY A 276 11.03 6.22 -14.46
C GLY A 276 11.64 7.22 -15.43
N ASP A 277 12.30 8.28 -14.94
CA ASP A 277 13.06 9.18 -15.82
C ASP A 277 14.37 8.54 -16.28
N THR A 278 14.91 9.07 -17.35
CA THR A 278 16.19 8.68 -17.92
C THR A 278 17.25 9.74 -17.63
N ILE A 279 18.37 9.30 -17.06
CA ILE A 279 19.57 10.12 -16.92
C ILE A 279 20.44 9.94 -18.16
N THR A 280 20.90 11.05 -18.72
CA THR A 280 21.90 11.08 -19.81
C THR A 280 23.02 12.07 -19.48
N VAL A 281 24.19 11.97 -20.16
CA VAL A 281 25.27 12.95 -20.04
C VAL A 281 24.96 14.17 -20.92
N ASP A 282 25.08 15.38 -20.36
CA ASP A 282 24.70 16.63 -21.01
C ASP A 282 25.51 16.91 -22.30
N ASP A 283 26.79 16.57 -22.30
CA ASP A 283 27.69 16.80 -23.45
C ASP A 283 27.41 15.85 -24.62
N ARG A 284 26.86 14.67 -24.37
CA ARG A 284 26.51 13.65 -25.35
C ARG A 284 25.19 12.99 -25.01
N PRO A 285 24.07 13.71 -25.13
CA PRO A 285 22.77 13.21 -24.70
C PRO A 285 22.27 12.06 -25.60
N ALA A 286 21.53 11.14 -25.00
CA ALA A 286 20.78 10.13 -25.73
C ALA A 286 19.64 10.80 -26.53
N GLU A 287 19.32 10.27 -27.69
CA GLU A 287 18.28 10.82 -28.56
C GLU A 287 16.86 10.62 -27.99
N LYS A 288 16.64 9.51 -27.31
CA LYS A 288 15.33 9.13 -26.75
C LYS A 288 15.47 8.66 -25.31
N PRO A 289 14.49 9.01 -24.46
CA PRO A 289 14.43 8.43 -23.13
C PRO A 289 14.12 6.93 -23.21
N LEU A 290 14.47 6.20 -22.17
CA LEU A 290 13.99 4.84 -21.96
C LEU A 290 12.47 4.86 -21.72
N PRO A 291 11.75 3.75 -21.99
CA PRO A 291 10.36 3.65 -21.60
C PRO A 291 10.22 3.92 -20.10
N GLY A 292 9.47 4.96 -19.76
CA GLY A 292 9.19 5.32 -18.38
C GLY A 292 8.02 4.51 -17.82
N TYR A 293 7.79 4.67 -16.52
CA TYR A 293 6.65 4.03 -15.85
C TYR A 293 5.36 4.80 -16.09
N LYS A 294 4.24 4.09 -16.10
CA LYS A 294 2.92 4.73 -16.05
C LYS A 294 2.77 5.43 -14.69
N LYS A 295 2.23 6.65 -14.70
CA LYS A 295 1.85 7.33 -13.46
C LYS A 295 0.76 6.49 -12.78
N VAL A 296 0.98 6.12 -11.54
CA VAL A 296 -0.04 5.46 -10.73
C VAL A 296 -0.87 6.55 -10.06
N ASN A 297 -2.18 6.45 -10.18
CA ASN A 297 -3.08 7.38 -9.52
C ASN A 297 -3.55 6.74 -8.20
N PRO A 298 -3.61 7.52 -7.11
CA PRO A 298 -4.22 7.06 -5.88
C PRO A 298 -5.66 6.59 -6.09
N MET A 299 -6.07 5.58 -5.34
CA MET A 299 -7.41 5.00 -5.42
C MET A 299 -8.25 5.32 -4.19
N VAL A 300 -7.60 5.53 -3.06
CA VAL A 300 -8.20 5.78 -1.75
C VAL A 300 -7.77 7.14 -1.25
N TYR A 301 -8.70 7.93 -0.80
CA TYR A 301 -8.45 9.28 -0.29
C TYR A 301 -8.99 9.42 1.12
N CYS A 302 -8.20 10.03 2.02
CA CYS A 302 -8.68 10.43 3.33
C CYS A 302 -8.04 11.76 3.76
N GLY A 303 -8.65 12.42 4.75
CA GLY A 303 -8.05 13.59 5.39
C GLY A 303 -7.18 13.16 6.55
N LEU A 304 -5.98 13.71 6.65
CA LEU A 304 -5.07 13.58 7.79
C LEU A 304 -5.01 14.93 8.52
N TYR A 305 -5.37 14.92 9.80
CA TYR A 305 -5.43 16.12 10.64
C TYR A 305 -4.57 15.90 11.90
N PRO A 306 -3.71 16.85 12.27
CA PRO A 306 -2.97 16.74 13.53
C PRO A 306 -3.94 16.86 14.72
N VAL A 307 -3.72 16.08 15.77
CA VAL A 307 -4.49 16.18 17.02
C VAL A 307 -4.30 17.55 17.66
N ASP A 308 -3.07 18.07 17.64
CA ASP A 308 -2.76 19.45 18.02
C ASP A 308 -2.62 20.31 16.77
N GLY A 309 -3.46 21.33 16.62
CA GLY A 309 -3.44 22.22 15.47
C GLY A 309 -2.11 22.97 15.28
N SER A 310 -1.25 23.05 16.30
CA SER A 310 0.10 23.62 16.19
C SER A 310 1.04 22.75 15.35
N ASP A 311 0.74 21.47 15.18
CA ASP A 311 1.54 20.52 14.41
C ASP A 311 1.25 20.51 12.89
N TYR A 312 0.39 21.41 12.40
CA TYR A 312 0.06 21.50 10.97
C TYR A 312 1.30 21.68 10.07
N GLU A 313 2.21 22.59 10.44
CA GLU A 313 3.45 22.79 9.67
C GLU A 313 4.41 21.61 9.79
N ASN A 314 4.44 20.94 10.94
CA ASN A 314 5.23 19.71 11.12
C ASN A 314 4.68 18.58 10.23
N LEU A 315 3.36 18.42 10.17
CA LEU A 315 2.70 17.45 9.31
C LEU A 315 2.99 17.72 7.83
N LYS A 316 2.96 18.98 7.40
CA LYS A 316 3.32 19.38 6.03
C LYS A 316 4.73 18.94 5.68
N VAL A 317 5.71 19.28 6.53
CA VAL A 317 7.11 18.90 6.31
C VAL A 317 7.29 17.37 6.32
N ALA A 318 6.56 16.65 7.17
CA ALA A 318 6.59 15.19 7.22
C ALA A 318 6.04 14.57 5.92
N LEU A 319 4.87 15.04 5.44
CA LEU A 319 4.28 14.60 4.18
C LEU A 319 5.20 14.92 2.98
N GLU A 320 5.79 16.11 2.93
CA GLU A 320 6.82 16.45 1.95
C GLU A 320 7.94 15.42 1.95
N LYS A 321 8.51 15.09 3.09
CA LYS A 321 9.59 14.09 3.21
C LYS A 321 9.14 12.68 2.82
N LEU A 322 7.95 12.25 3.22
CA LEU A 322 7.43 10.94 2.83
C LEU A 322 7.21 10.83 1.33
N GLN A 323 6.61 11.85 0.71
CA GLN A 323 6.40 11.90 -0.75
C GLN A 323 7.70 11.78 -1.55
N LEU A 324 8.85 12.16 -0.96
CA LEU A 324 10.16 12.03 -1.57
C LEU A 324 10.57 10.57 -1.78
N ASN A 325 10.18 9.75 -0.83
CA ASN A 325 10.51 8.33 -0.81
C ASN A 325 9.33 7.46 -1.29
N ASP A 326 8.16 8.07 -1.51
CA ASP A 326 6.93 7.41 -1.94
C ASP A 326 6.22 8.25 -3.01
N ALA A 327 6.51 7.94 -4.27
CA ALA A 327 5.96 8.68 -5.40
C ALA A 327 4.46 8.45 -5.64
N ALA A 328 3.84 7.52 -4.91
CA ALA A 328 2.41 7.27 -4.97
C ALA A 328 1.61 8.12 -3.98
N LEU A 329 2.26 8.66 -2.95
CA LEU A 329 1.62 9.56 -2.00
C LEU A 329 1.34 10.92 -2.67
N GLU A 330 0.07 11.27 -2.78
CA GLU A 330 -0.38 12.60 -3.19
C GLU A 330 -1.05 13.29 -2.01
N TYR A 331 -0.84 14.59 -1.83
CA TYR A 331 -1.52 15.34 -0.78
C TYR A 331 -1.79 16.78 -1.21
N GLU A 332 -2.86 17.35 -0.68
CA GLU A 332 -3.26 18.75 -0.85
C GLU A 332 -3.81 19.32 0.46
N PRO A 333 -3.66 20.63 0.71
CA PRO A 333 -4.23 21.24 1.90
C PRO A 333 -5.75 21.09 1.96
N GLU A 334 -6.27 20.75 3.14
CA GLU A 334 -7.69 20.61 3.40
C GLU A 334 -8.08 21.29 4.72
N THR A 335 -9.32 21.73 4.83
CA THR A 335 -9.86 22.31 6.05
C THR A 335 -11.18 21.64 6.41
N SER A 336 -11.28 21.14 7.65
CA SER A 336 -12.52 20.62 8.22
C SER A 336 -13.08 21.59 9.26
N ALA A 337 -14.39 21.78 9.27
CA ALA A 337 -15.05 22.61 10.29
C ALA A 337 -14.89 22.01 11.70
N ALA A 338 -14.79 20.68 11.80
CA ALA A 338 -14.64 19.96 13.06
C ALA A 338 -13.18 19.80 13.52
N LEU A 339 -12.24 19.58 12.58
CA LEU A 339 -10.85 19.21 12.86
C LEU A 339 -9.82 20.30 12.58
N GLY A 340 -10.22 21.40 11.92
CA GLY A 340 -9.34 22.49 11.56
C GLY A 340 -8.54 22.23 10.28
N PHE A 341 -7.27 22.63 10.27
CA PHE A 341 -6.39 22.49 9.10
C PHE A 341 -5.72 21.12 9.06
N GLY A 342 -5.68 20.52 7.89
CA GLY A 342 -5.06 19.23 7.62
C GLY A 342 -4.72 19.06 6.15
N PHE A 343 -4.58 17.82 5.72
CA PHE A 343 -4.27 17.48 4.33
C PHE A 343 -5.18 16.36 3.84
N ARG A 344 -5.71 16.51 2.63
CA ARG A 344 -6.33 15.43 1.87
C ARG A 344 -5.20 14.63 1.22
N CYS A 345 -5.09 13.36 1.57
CA CYS A 345 -4.05 12.48 1.07
C CYS A 345 -4.65 11.37 0.21
N GLY A 346 -3.95 11.03 -0.86
CA GLY A 346 -4.27 9.94 -1.76
C GLY A 346 -3.31 8.76 -1.59
N PHE A 347 -3.86 7.55 -1.55
CA PHE A 347 -3.16 6.30 -1.27
C PHE A 347 -3.51 5.23 -2.31
N LEU A 348 -2.64 4.24 -2.49
CA LEU A 348 -2.89 3.11 -3.40
C LEU A 348 -3.96 2.15 -2.87
N GLY A 349 -4.00 1.97 -1.56
CA GLY A 349 -4.94 1.11 -0.86
C GLY A 349 -4.91 1.37 0.64
N LEU A 350 -5.60 0.54 1.44
CA LEU A 350 -5.64 0.69 2.90
C LEU A 350 -4.31 0.37 3.56
N LEU A 351 -3.61 -0.67 3.11
CA LEU A 351 -2.30 -1.00 3.68
C LEU A 351 -1.31 0.14 3.48
N HIS A 352 -1.35 0.79 2.31
CA HIS A 352 -0.52 1.97 2.05
C HIS A 352 -0.88 3.13 3.02
N LEU A 353 -2.17 3.38 3.26
CA LEU A 353 -2.64 4.37 4.24
C LEU A 353 -2.11 4.05 5.65
N GLU A 354 -2.30 2.82 6.13
CA GLU A 354 -1.84 2.40 7.47
C GLU A 354 -0.33 2.56 7.65
N ILE A 355 0.45 2.24 6.62
CA ILE A 355 1.91 2.38 6.64
C ILE A 355 2.30 3.85 6.74
N ILE A 356 1.67 4.73 5.96
CA ILE A 356 1.96 6.17 6.01
C ILE A 356 1.58 6.76 7.37
N GLU A 357 0.43 6.38 7.94
CA GLU A 357 0.04 6.80 9.30
C GLU A 357 1.06 6.36 10.35
N GLU A 358 1.44 5.10 10.31
CA GLU A 358 2.40 4.55 11.27
C GLU A 358 3.79 5.18 11.12
N ARG A 359 4.21 5.52 9.91
CA ARG A 359 5.45 6.27 9.66
C ARG A 359 5.38 7.70 10.16
N LEU A 360 4.23 8.39 9.98
CA LEU A 360 4.03 9.73 10.52
C LEU A 360 4.09 9.76 12.04
N ASP A 361 3.54 8.74 12.71
CA ASP A 361 3.63 8.57 14.16
C ASP A 361 5.06 8.26 14.61
N ARG A 362 5.72 7.21 14.05
CA ARG A 362 7.02 6.72 14.53
C ARG A 362 8.22 7.57 14.10
N GLU A 363 8.25 8.04 12.85
CA GLU A 363 9.40 8.78 12.31
C GLU A 363 9.33 10.28 12.62
N PHE A 364 8.12 10.83 12.80
CA PHE A 364 7.91 12.27 12.97
C PHE A 364 7.22 12.65 14.27
N ASP A 365 6.84 11.69 15.12
CA ASP A 365 6.15 11.91 16.41
C ASP A 365 4.85 12.71 16.26
N LEU A 366 4.07 12.42 15.20
CA LEU A 366 2.83 13.11 14.85
C LEU A 366 1.61 12.24 15.19
N SER A 367 0.84 12.68 16.16
CA SER A 367 -0.47 12.06 16.44
C SER A 367 -1.53 12.64 15.51
N LEU A 368 -2.20 11.77 14.73
CA LEU A 368 -3.11 12.18 13.67
C LEU A 368 -4.54 11.68 13.89
N ILE A 369 -5.49 12.42 13.34
CA ILE A 369 -6.88 12.00 13.15
C ILE A 369 -7.07 11.75 11.66
N THR A 370 -7.46 10.52 11.32
CA THR A 370 -7.74 10.12 9.95
C THR A 370 -9.25 10.07 9.72
N THR A 371 -9.70 10.72 8.66
CA THR A 371 -11.12 10.63 8.25
C THR A 371 -11.40 9.31 7.55
N SER A 372 -12.67 8.96 7.40
CA SER A 372 -13.06 7.74 6.65
C SER A 372 -12.47 7.76 5.24
N PRO A 373 -11.78 6.69 4.82
CA PRO A 373 -11.32 6.56 3.44
C PRO A 373 -12.48 6.65 2.46
N SER A 374 -12.24 7.27 1.33
CA SER A 374 -13.21 7.48 0.26
C SER A 374 -12.57 7.22 -1.09
N VAL A 375 -13.38 6.89 -2.08
CA VAL A 375 -12.97 6.81 -3.49
C VAL A 375 -13.31 8.11 -4.21
N ILE A 376 -12.80 8.28 -5.43
CA ILE A 376 -13.19 9.39 -6.28
C ILE A 376 -14.57 9.09 -6.87
N TYR A 377 -15.52 10.02 -6.69
CA TYR A 377 -16.83 9.97 -7.33
C TYR A 377 -16.90 10.99 -8.47
N LYS A 378 -17.48 10.61 -9.60
CA LYS A 378 -17.80 11.54 -10.70
C LYS A 378 -19.23 11.98 -10.57
N VAL A 379 -19.43 13.26 -10.28
CA VAL A 379 -20.74 13.86 -10.08
C VAL A 379 -21.08 14.73 -11.29
N TYR A 380 -22.15 14.36 -11.97
CA TYR A 380 -22.70 15.12 -13.08
C TYR A 380 -23.81 16.02 -12.55
N LYS A 381 -23.65 17.32 -12.71
CA LYS A 381 -24.63 18.32 -12.28
C LYS A 381 -25.74 18.48 -13.32
N THR A 382 -26.84 19.06 -12.88
CA THR A 382 -27.99 19.38 -13.75
C THR A 382 -27.68 20.42 -14.83
N ASP A 383 -26.64 21.23 -14.63
CA ASP A 383 -26.12 22.19 -15.62
C ASP A 383 -25.23 21.56 -16.70
N GLY A 384 -24.99 20.24 -16.61
CA GLY A 384 -24.15 19.47 -17.53
C GLY A 384 -22.66 19.45 -17.18
N THR A 385 -22.23 20.11 -16.11
CA THR A 385 -20.84 20.04 -15.65
C THR A 385 -20.57 18.73 -14.92
N MET A 386 -19.35 18.18 -15.06
CA MET A 386 -18.84 17.05 -14.30
C MET A 386 -17.79 17.53 -13.32
N VAL A 387 -17.91 17.12 -12.07
CA VAL A 387 -16.94 17.37 -11.00
C VAL A 387 -16.51 16.07 -10.36
N GLU A 388 -15.25 15.95 -10.04
CA GLU A 388 -14.71 14.84 -9.27
C GLU A 388 -14.76 15.20 -7.77
N ILE A 389 -15.34 14.31 -6.98
CA ILE A 389 -15.50 14.49 -5.53
C ILE A 389 -14.61 13.50 -4.81
N TYR A 390 -13.67 14.02 -4.06
CA TYR A 390 -12.71 13.29 -3.23
C TYR A 390 -13.14 13.29 -1.76
N ASN A 391 -13.79 14.37 -1.32
CA ASN A 391 -14.29 14.54 0.04
C ASN A 391 -15.82 14.48 0.05
N PRO A 392 -16.45 13.61 0.86
CA PRO A 392 -17.91 13.57 0.99
C PRO A 392 -18.53 14.92 1.38
N ALA A 393 -17.78 15.79 2.10
CA ALA A 393 -18.26 17.12 2.48
C ALA A 393 -18.55 18.03 1.27
N ASP A 394 -17.82 17.85 0.17
CA ASP A 394 -17.92 18.65 -1.05
C ASP A 394 -19.01 18.21 -2.01
N LEU A 395 -19.76 17.14 -1.65
CA LEU A 395 -20.86 16.67 -2.50
C LEU A 395 -21.91 17.78 -2.67
N PRO A 396 -22.25 18.17 -3.93
CA PRO A 396 -23.27 19.16 -4.18
C PRO A 396 -24.63 18.79 -3.58
N PRO A 397 -25.53 19.76 -3.37
CA PRO A 397 -26.92 19.50 -2.96
C PRO A 397 -27.62 18.56 -3.95
N ALA A 398 -28.51 17.70 -3.43
CA ALA A 398 -29.15 16.63 -4.22
C ALA A 398 -29.96 17.16 -5.43
N ASP A 399 -30.48 18.36 -5.37
CA ASP A 399 -31.22 19.03 -6.45
C ASP A 399 -30.31 19.51 -7.59
N GLU A 400 -29.02 19.71 -7.33
CA GLU A 400 -28.03 20.04 -8.36
C GLU A 400 -27.45 18.80 -9.04
N ILE A 401 -27.66 17.61 -8.50
CA ILE A 401 -27.06 16.35 -9.00
C ILE A 401 -28.00 15.68 -10.01
N SER A 402 -27.49 15.46 -11.22
CA SER A 402 -28.15 14.63 -12.23
C SER A 402 -27.87 13.14 -12.06
N ARG A 403 -26.59 12.78 -11.84
CA ARG A 403 -26.15 11.41 -11.57
C ARG A 403 -24.80 11.40 -10.86
N ILE A 404 -24.54 10.31 -10.14
CA ILE A 404 -23.23 10.04 -9.51
C ILE A 404 -22.71 8.73 -10.08
N GLU A 405 -21.43 8.70 -10.46
CA GLU A 405 -20.73 7.51 -10.89
C GLU A 405 -19.64 7.16 -9.86
N GLU A 406 -19.55 5.86 -9.55
CA GLU A 406 -18.51 5.29 -8.67
C GLU A 406 -17.60 4.35 -9.46
N PRO A 407 -16.31 4.19 -9.04
CA PRO A 407 -15.40 3.26 -9.70
C PRO A 407 -15.77 1.81 -9.37
N PHE A 408 -15.82 0.98 -10.40
CA PHE A 408 -15.94 -0.47 -10.31
C PHE A 408 -14.62 -1.13 -10.62
N VAL A 409 -14.34 -2.19 -9.88
CA VAL A 409 -13.18 -3.05 -10.08
C VAL A 409 -13.60 -4.42 -10.56
N GLN A 410 -12.75 -5.05 -11.35
CA GLN A 410 -12.80 -6.49 -11.57
C GLN A 410 -11.94 -7.14 -10.49
N ALA A 411 -12.59 -7.97 -9.70
CA ALA A 411 -11.98 -8.70 -8.59
C ALA A 411 -11.81 -10.17 -8.96
N GLU A 412 -10.62 -10.72 -8.75
CA GLU A 412 -10.30 -12.12 -8.93
C GLU A 412 -9.98 -12.75 -7.57
N ILE A 413 -10.77 -13.75 -7.20
CA ILE A 413 -10.67 -14.40 -5.89
C ILE A 413 -10.38 -15.87 -6.12
N LEU A 414 -9.15 -16.28 -5.86
CA LEU A 414 -8.73 -17.68 -5.90
C LEU A 414 -9.01 -18.34 -4.56
N THR A 415 -9.65 -19.52 -4.56
CA THR A 415 -10.06 -20.21 -3.34
C THR A 415 -10.26 -21.70 -3.56
N PRO A 416 -10.11 -22.55 -2.50
CA PRO A 416 -10.62 -23.92 -2.52
C PRO A 416 -12.15 -23.96 -2.73
N LYS A 417 -12.63 -24.98 -3.45
CA LYS A 417 -14.05 -25.14 -3.80
C LYS A 417 -15.00 -25.09 -2.61
N GLU A 418 -14.57 -25.55 -1.46
CA GLU A 418 -15.39 -25.60 -0.24
C GLU A 418 -15.81 -24.21 0.26
N PHE A 419 -15.06 -23.16 -0.07
CA PHE A 419 -15.34 -21.77 0.35
C PHE A 419 -16.09 -20.94 -0.67
N VAL A 420 -16.38 -21.47 -1.86
CA VAL A 420 -17.07 -20.74 -2.93
C VAL A 420 -18.37 -20.10 -2.44
N GLY A 421 -19.20 -20.84 -1.70
CA GLY A 421 -20.46 -20.31 -1.17
C GLY A 421 -20.28 -19.13 -0.22
N ASN A 422 -19.26 -19.19 0.66
CA ASN A 422 -18.94 -18.10 1.59
C ASN A 422 -18.50 -16.83 0.85
N ILE A 423 -17.69 -16.98 -0.20
CA ILE A 423 -17.19 -15.85 -1.00
C ILE A 423 -18.33 -15.23 -1.82
N MET A 424 -19.20 -16.07 -2.42
CA MET A 424 -20.37 -15.58 -3.15
C MET A 424 -21.28 -14.75 -2.24
N GLU A 425 -21.49 -15.19 -0.99
CA GLU A 425 -22.27 -14.45 0.00
C GLU A 425 -21.61 -13.09 0.34
N ILE A 426 -20.29 -13.07 0.58
CA ILE A 426 -19.56 -11.83 0.86
C ILE A 426 -19.68 -10.85 -0.31
N CYS A 427 -19.41 -11.30 -1.53
CA CYS A 427 -19.48 -10.46 -2.73
C CYS A 427 -20.89 -9.94 -2.99
N GLN A 428 -21.91 -10.77 -2.82
CA GLN A 428 -23.31 -10.39 -3.01
C GLN A 428 -23.73 -9.30 -2.01
N ASN A 429 -23.33 -9.43 -0.74
CA ASN A 429 -23.60 -8.43 0.29
C ASN A 429 -22.87 -7.09 0.03
N ARG A 430 -21.85 -7.09 -0.81
CA ARG A 430 -21.08 -5.92 -1.25
C ARG A 430 -21.46 -5.44 -2.66
N ARG A 431 -22.66 -5.69 -3.10
CA ARG A 431 -23.16 -5.29 -4.43
C ARG A 431 -22.37 -5.88 -5.60
N GLY A 432 -21.67 -7.00 -5.36
CA GLY A 432 -20.85 -7.68 -6.36
C GLY A 432 -21.68 -8.31 -7.46
N ILE A 433 -21.26 -8.12 -8.69
CA ILE A 433 -21.84 -8.73 -9.89
C ILE A 433 -20.96 -9.93 -10.26
N TYR A 434 -21.52 -11.12 -10.17
CA TYR A 434 -20.83 -12.34 -10.59
C TYR A 434 -20.60 -12.32 -12.10
N ILE A 435 -19.37 -12.56 -12.54
CA ILE A 435 -18.99 -12.60 -13.95
C ILE A 435 -18.72 -14.03 -14.39
N ASP A 436 -17.77 -14.71 -13.72
CA ASP A 436 -17.33 -16.04 -14.14
C ASP A 436 -16.71 -16.82 -12.97
N MET A 437 -16.60 -18.15 -13.15
CA MET A 437 -15.86 -19.02 -12.26
C MET A 437 -15.02 -19.98 -13.09
N LYS A 438 -13.69 -19.86 -12.96
CA LYS A 438 -12.73 -20.68 -13.66
C LYS A 438 -12.18 -21.74 -12.71
N TYR A 439 -12.17 -22.97 -13.15
CA TYR A 439 -11.52 -24.07 -12.41
C TYR A 439 -10.02 -24.02 -12.73
N LEU A 440 -9.22 -23.80 -11.72
CA LEU A 440 -7.77 -23.84 -11.86
C LEU A 440 -7.28 -25.29 -11.88
N ASP A 441 -7.79 -26.08 -10.93
CA ASP A 441 -7.54 -27.51 -10.81
C ASP A 441 -8.76 -28.24 -10.22
N THR A 442 -8.59 -29.49 -9.78
CA THR A 442 -9.67 -30.29 -9.20
C THR A 442 -10.15 -29.78 -7.84
N THR A 443 -9.37 -28.95 -7.15
CA THR A 443 -9.60 -28.48 -5.77
C THR A 443 -9.83 -26.99 -5.66
N ARG A 444 -9.31 -26.17 -6.58
CA ARG A 444 -9.32 -24.69 -6.52
C ARG A 444 -10.06 -24.07 -7.70
N VAL A 445 -10.65 -22.92 -7.42
CA VAL A 445 -11.39 -22.12 -8.40
C VAL A 445 -11.04 -20.64 -8.26
N THR A 446 -11.07 -19.91 -9.37
CA THR A 446 -11.02 -18.46 -9.40
C THR A 446 -12.42 -17.91 -9.65
N LEU A 447 -12.93 -17.12 -8.73
CA LEU A 447 -14.19 -16.40 -8.86
C LEU A 447 -13.89 -14.99 -9.40
N ILE A 448 -14.58 -14.59 -10.45
CA ILE A 448 -14.45 -13.26 -11.05
C ILE A 448 -15.71 -12.47 -10.76
N TYR A 449 -15.55 -11.34 -10.08
CA TYR A 449 -16.62 -10.42 -9.73
C TYR A 449 -16.33 -9.00 -10.19
N GLU A 450 -17.37 -8.24 -10.46
CA GLU A 450 -17.27 -6.78 -10.53
C GLU A 450 -17.86 -6.20 -9.26
N LEU A 451 -17.07 -5.38 -8.55
CA LEU A 451 -17.44 -4.80 -7.27
C LEU A 451 -17.20 -3.29 -7.30
N PRO A 452 -18.06 -2.50 -6.63
CA PRO A 452 -17.73 -1.10 -6.39
C PRO A 452 -16.49 -0.99 -5.50
N LEU A 453 -15.52 -0.18 -5.89
CA LEU A 453 -14.26 -0.03 -5.13
C LEU A 453 -14.51 0.35 -3.67
N ASN A 454 -15.47 1.24 -3.41
CA ASN A 454 -15.82 1.66 -2.05
C ASN A 454 -16.32 0.52 -1.15
N GLU A 455 -16.80 -0.58 -1.71
CA GLU A 455 -17.27 -1.74 -0.93
C GLU A 455 -16.14 -2.71 -0.55
N ILE A 456 -14.97 -2.60 -1.17
CA ILE A 456 -13.82 -3.46 -0.90
C ILE A 456 -12.71 -2.77 -0.09
N ILE A 457 -12.71 -1.44 -0.03
CA ILE A 457 -11.71 -0.66 0.72
C ILE A 457 -11.76 -0.97 2.22
N TYR A 458 -12.94 -1.20 2.78
CA TYR A 458 -13.07 -1.55 4.18
C TYR A 458 -12.86 -3.06 4.37
N ASP A 459 -13.06 -3.61 5.47
CA ASP A 459 -12.97 -4.98 5.97
C ASP A 459 -13.18 -6.19 4.99
N PHE A 460 -13.25 -5.97 3.66
CA PHE A 460 -13.51 -7.02 2.67
C PHE A 460 -12.43 -8.11 2.70
N PHE A 461 -11.15 -7.71 2.71
CA PHE A 461 -10.03 -8.63 2.72
C PHE A 461 -9.96 -9.46 4.01
N ASP A 462 -10.20 -8.82 5.15
CA ASP A 462 -10.21 -9.48 6.45
C ASP A 462 -11.37 -10.47 6.58
N LYS A 463 -12.56 -10.09 6.07
CA LYS A 463 -13.70 -11.00 5.98
C LYS A 463 -13.45 -12.16 5.03
N LEU A 464 -12.80 -11.89 3.90
CA LEU A 464 -12.43 -12.92 2.95
C LEU A 464 -11.49 -13.93 3.61
N LYS A 465 -10.41 -13.48 4.24
CA LYS A 465 -9.48 -14.33 4.99
C LYS A 465 -10.18 -15.10 6.11
N SER A 466 -10.97 -14.43 6.93
CA SER A 466 -11.67 -15.07 8.05
C SER A 466 -12.62 -16.16 7.60
N LYS A 467 -13.46 -15.91 6.58
CA LYS A 467 -14.45 -16.88 6.06
C LYS A 467 -13.85 -18.01 5.26
N THR A 468 -12.61 -17.88 4.81
CA THR A 468 -11.88 -18.91 4.06
C THR A 468 -10.71 -19.51 4.84
N LYS A 469 -10.59 -19.25 6.15
CA LYS A 469 -9.49 -19.69 7.01
C LYS A 469 -8.10 -19.31 6.47
N GLY A 470 -8.00 -18.18 5.77
CA GLY A 470 -6.76 -17.71 5.17
C GLY A 470 -6.42 -18.29 3.78
N TYR A 471 -7.26 -19.17 3.23
CA TYR A 471 -6.97 -19.84 1.95
C TYR A 471 -7.37 -19.04 0.71
N ALA A 472 -8.14 -17.95 0.84
CA ALA A 472 -8.47 -17.13 -0.32
C ALA A 472 -7.40 -16.07 -0.57
N SER A 473 -6.94 -15.98 -1.81
CA SER A 473 -6.18 -14.83 -2.29
C SER A 473 -7.09 -13.93 -3.14
N PHE A 474 -6.78 -12.64 -3.12
CA PHE A 474 -7.60 -11.59 -3.72
C PHE A 474 -6.73 -10.61 -4.47
N ASP A 475 -7.11 -10.34 -5.71
CA ASP A 475 -6.52 -9.30 -6.54
C ASP A 475 -7.64 -8.53 -7.25
N TYR A 476 -7.38 -7.27 -7.63
CA TYR A 476 -8.37 -6.44 -8.32
C TYR A 476 -7.71 -5.38 -9.20
N GLU A 477 -8.43 -5.00 -10.25
CA GLU A 477 -8.07 -3.89 -11.12
C GLU A 477 -9.26 -2.96 -11.36
N ILE A 478 -8.99 -1.66 -11.53
CA ILE A 478 -10.05 -0.70 -11.88
C ILE A 478 -10.51 -0.98 -13.30
N LYS A 479 -11.82 -1.15 -13.47
CA LYS A 479 -12.44 -1.42 -14.76
C LYS A 479 -13.04 -0.16 -15.39
N GLU A 480 -14.03 0.44 -14.73
CA GLU A 480 -14.76 1.60 -15.24
C GLU A 480 -15.53 2.33 -14.14
N TYR A 481 -16.04 3.51 -14.46
CA TYR A 481 -17.01 4.22 -13.63
C TYR A 481 -18.43 3.88 -14.05
N ARG A 482 -19.33 3.62 -13.10
CA ARG A 482 -20.75 3.30 -13.35
C ARG A 482 -21.68 4.17 -12.53
N PRO A 483 -22.85 4.58 -13.11
CA PRO A 483 -23.88 5.26 -12.36
C PRO A 483 -24.40 4.40 -11.21
N SER A 484 -24.53 5.01 -10.02
CA SER A 484 -25.06 4.36 -8.83
C SER A 484 -25.93 5.30 -8.01
N THR A 485 -26.87 4.74 -7.27
CA THR A 485 -27.78 5.50 -6.41
C THR A 485 -27.10 5.79 -5.07
N LEU A 486 -26.23 6.78 -5.07
CA LEU A 486 -25.42 7.16 -3.90
C LEU A 486 -26.03 8.35 -3.17
N VAL A 487 -25.84 8.37 -1.85
CA VAL A 487 -26.27 9.44 -0.96
C VAL A 487 -25.20 9.80 0.03
N LYS A 488 -25.13 11.07 0.40
CA LYS A 488 -24.29 11.51 1.52
C LYS A 488 -24.98 11.19 2.82
N LEU A 489 -24.27 10.50 3.69
CA LEU A 489 -24.69 10.21 5.05
C LEU A 489 -23.92 11.12 6.02
N ASP A 490 -24.64 12.03 6.67
CA ASP A 490 -24.11 12.96 7.64
C ASP A 490 -24.29 12.41 9.06
N ILE A 491 -23.26 12.56 9.90
CA ILE A 491 -23.29 12.20 11.31
C ILE A 491 -23.37 13.47 12.16
N LEU A 492 -24.41 13.55 12.96
CA LEU A 492 -24.62 14.68 13.88
C LEU A 492 -24.36 14.24 15.32
N VAL A 493 -23.50 14.98 16.00
CA VAL A 493 -23.20 14.82 17.43
C VAL A 493 -23.74 16.05 18.16
N ASN A 494 -24.62 15.85 19.11
CA ASN A 494 -25.33 16.93 19.83
C ASN A 494 -26.11 17.91 18.91
N GLY A 495 -26.45 17.49 17.70
CA GLY A 495 -27.17 18.29 16.68
C GLY A 495 -26.27 19.06 15.74
N GLU A 496 -24.95 19.00 15.91
CA GLU A 496 -23.96 19.59 15.01
C GLU A 496 -23.43 18.52 14.04
N ASN A 497 -23.30 18.87 12.76
CA ASN A 497 -22.74 17.98 11.75
C ASN A 497 -21.23 17.87 11.94
N VAL A 498 -20.72 16.64 11.96
CA VAL A 498 -19.29 16.34 11.99
C VAL A 498 -18.87 15.91 10.59
N ASP A 499 -18.37 16.85 9.81
CA ASP A 499 -17.98 16.66 8.41
C ASP A 499 -16.96 15.53 8.21
N ALA A 500 -16.02 15.41 9.12
CA ALA A 500 -15.00 14.34 9.13
C ALA A 500 -15.58 12.92 9.30
N LEU A 501 -16.82 12.79 9.77
CA LEU A 501 -17.55 11.53 9.90
C LEU A 501 -18.60 11.33 8.80
N SER A 502 -18.71 12.26 7.85
CA SER A 502 -19.61 12.12 6.70
C SER A 502 -19.02 11.18 5.64
N PHE A 503 -19.86 10.40 4.99
CA PHE A 503 -19.42 9.48 3.92
C PHE A 503 -20.50 9.26 2.86
N ILE A 504 -20.07 8.83 1.66
CA ILE A 504 -20.96 8.53 0.55
C ILE A 504 -21.23 7.03 0.53
N VAL A 505 -22.50 6.65 0.51
CA VAL A 505 -22.94 5.25 0.54
C VAL A 505 -24.05 5.01 -0.46
N HIS A 506 -24.25 3.74 -0.82
CA HIS A 506 -25.44 3.34 -1.58
C HIS A 506 -26.70 3.54 -0.72
N LYS A 507 -27.76 4.06 -1.34
CA LYS A 507 -29.01 4.42 -0.66
C LYS A 507 -29.60 3.27 0.15
N ASP A 508 -29.53 2.05 -0.38
CA ASP A 508 -30.12 0.88 0.28
C ASP A 508 -29.38 0.46 1.55
N SER A 509 -28.07 0.69 1.62
CA SER A 509 -27.23 0.38 2.79
C SER A 509 -27.12 1.53 3.80
N ALA A 510 -27.60 2.73 3.45
CA ALA A 510 -27.39 3.96 4.22
C ALA A 510 -27.95 3.86 5.65
N TYR A 511 -29.14 3.27 5.84
CA TYR A 511 -29.73 3.11 7.18
C TYR A 511 -28.89 2.20 8.07
N GLU A 512 -28.53 1.04 7.55
CA GLU A 512 -27.80 0.03 8.32
C GLU A 512 -26.39 0.53 8.71
N ARG A 513 -25.65 1.12 7.73
CA ARG A 513 -24.36 1.74 8.00
C ARG A 513 -24.46 2.90 9.00
N GLY A 514 -25.41 3.81 8.81
CA GLY A 514 -25.63 4.93 9.71
C GLY A 514 -25.96 4.46 11.14
N LYS A 515 -26.78 3.42 11.29
CA LYS A 515 -27.12 2.84 12.58
C LYS A 515 -25.91 2.24 13.28
N LYS A 516 -25.15 1.37 12.59
CA LYS A 516 -23.92 0.77 13.13
C LYS A 516 -22.92 1.83 13.59
N MET A 517 -22.75 2.89 12.78
CA MET A 517 -21.84 3.97 13.10
C MET A 517 -22.21 4.70 14.39
N ILE A 518 -23.46 5.13 14.52
CA ILE A 518 -23.88 5.84 15.76
C ILE A 518 -23.90 4.92 16.98
N GLU A 519 -24.11 3.61 16.83
CA GLU A 519 -23.97 2.62 17.89
C GLU A 519 -22.52 2.52 18.35
N LYS A 520 -21.56 2.44 17.41
CA LYS A 520 -20.13 2.40 17.71
C LYS A 520 -19.65 3.71 18.38
N LEU A 521 -20.05 4.86 17.84
CA LEU A 521 -19.73 6.17 18.43
C LEU A 521 -20.27 6.29 19.87
N LYS A 522 -21.43 5.69 20.17
CA LYS A 522 -22.01 5.68 21.51
C LYS A 522 -21.15 4.89 22.51
N GLU A 523 -20.43 3.86 22.06
CA GLU A 523 -19.52 3.08 22.91
C GLU A 523 -18.24 3.86 23.24
N VAL A 524 -17.71 4.62 22.26
CA VAL A 524 -16.41 5.29 22.36
C VAL A 524 -16.51 6.68 22.96
N ILE A 525 -17.55 7.46 22.61
CA ILE A 525 -17.70 8.83 23.13
C ILE A 525 -18.05 8.79 24.63
N PRO A 526 -17.25 9.43 25.50
CA PRO A 526 -17.47 9.36 26.93
C PRO A 526 -18.75 10.11 27.38
N ARG A 527 -19.42 9.57 28.38
CA ARG A 527 -20.60 10.22 28.97
C ARG A 527 -20.24 11.56 29.58
N GLN A 528 -21.05 12.58 29.29
CA GLN A 528 -20.91 13.91 29.85
C GLN A 528 -22.02 14.23 30.84
N LEU A 529 -21.99 15.44 31.44
CA LEU A 529 -23.00 15.89 32.39
C LEU A 529 -24.38 16.16 31.76
N PHE A 530 -24.46 16.12 30.43
CA PHE A 530 -25.69 16.27 29.65
C PHE A 530 -25.86 15.11 28.67
N THR A 531 -27.03 14.99 28.11
CA THR A 531 -27.38 13.95 27.14
C THR A 531 -26.89 14.34 25.76
N ILE A 532 -26.16 13.44 25.09
CA ILE A 532 -25.63 13.66 23.73
C ILE A 532 -26.46 12.82 22.77
N PRO A 533 -27.29 13.43 21.91
CA PRO A 533 -27.92 12.72 20.80
C PRO A 533 -26.88 12.48 19.70
N LEU A 534 -26.80 11.25 19.19
CA LEU A 534 -26.08 10.84 18.00
C LEU A 534 -27.10 10.55 16.91
N GLN A 535 -26.91 11.10 15.74
CA GLN A 535 -27.89 11.00 14.66
C GLN A 535 -27.18 10.76 13.33
N ALA A 536 -27.76 9.90 12.50
CA ALA A 536 -27.38 9.74 11.10
C ALA A 536 -28.48 10.36 10.22
N ALA A 537 -28.08 11.17 9.24
CA ALA A 537 -29.02 11.91 8.40
C ALA A 537 -28.64 11.87 6.93
N ILE A 538 -29.63 11.92 6.04
CA ILE A 538 -29.49 12.07 4.60
C ILE A 538 -30.23 13.33 4.17
N GLY A 539 -29.51 14.30 3.59
CA GLY A 539 -30.11 15.56 3.15
C GLY A 539 -30.89 16.29 4.27
N GLY A 540 -30.37 16.26 5.50
CA GLY A 540 -31.01 16.84 6.68
C GLY A 540 -32.12 15.99 7.33
N LYS A 541 -32.57 14.89 6.70
CA LYS A 541 -33.55 13.96 7.27
C LYS A 541 -32.85 12.91 8.14
N ILE A 542 -33.16 12.89 9.43
CA ILE A 542 -32.64 11.88 10.37
C ILE A 542 -33.21 10.51 10.01
N ILE A 543 -32.35 9.53 9.76
CA ILE A 543 -32.69 8.14 9.45
C ILE A 543 -32.46 7.20 10.62
N ALA A 544 -31.45 7.49 11.47
CA ALA A 544 -31.18 6.71 12.67
C ALA A 544 -30.79 7.64 13.84
N ARG A 545 -31.04 7.20 15.06
CA ARG A 545 -30.74 7.98 16.26
C ARG A 545 -30.36 7.08 17.42
N GLU A 546 -29.29 7.46 18.11
CA GLU A 546 -28.87 6.91 19.39
C GLU A 546 -28.64 8.03 20.41
N THR A 547 -28.49 7.67 21.68
CA THR A 547 -28.36 8.67 22.74
C THR A 547 -27.38 8.21 23.81
N ILE A 548 -26.36 9.03 24.07
CA ILE A 548 -25.47 8.84 25.22
C ILE A 548 -26.11 9.49 26.43
N SER A 549 -26.37 8.68 27.45
CA SER A 549 -27.02 9.16 28.69
C SER A 549 -26.08 10.04 29.50
N ALA A 550 -26.61 11.12 30.04
CA ALA A 550 -25.84 12.00 30.94
C ALA A 550 -25.36 11.25 32.20
N MET A 551 -24.15 11.62 32.68
CA MET A 551 -23.70 11.19 33.98
C MET A 551 -24.69 11.66 35.05
N ARG A 552 -25.12 10.75 35.93
CA ARG A 552 -26.01 11.08 37.06
C ARG A 552 -25.16 11.38 38.29
N LYS A 553 -25.20 12.62 38.74
CA LYS A 553 -24.77 12.94 40.11
C LYS A 553 -25.96 12.67 41.03
N ASP A 554 -25.81 11.81 42.03
CA ASP A 554 -26.86 11.57 43.01
C ASP A 554 -27.02 12.80 43.90
N VAL A 555 -27.90 13.71 43.44
CA VAL A 555 -28.21 14.94 44.22
C VAL A 555 -29.11 14.68 45.42
N LEU A 556 -29.63 13.45 45.54
CA LEU A 556 -30.52 13.04 46.62
C LEU A 556 -29.78 12.32 47.75
N ALA A 557 -28.53 11.91 47.58
CA ALA A 557 -27.73 11.19 48.57
C ALA A 557 -27.61 11.91 49.94
N LYS A 558 -27.71 13.24 49.93
CA LYS A 558 -27.68 14.06 51.17
C LYS A 558 -29.07 14.43 51.70
N CYS A 559 -30.15 13.90 51.11
CA CYS A 559 -31.51 14.17 51.57
C CYS A 559 -31.96 13.09 52.53
N TYR A 560 -31.71 13.30 53.83
CA TYR A 560 -32.28 12.50 54.91
C TYR A 560 -33.74 12.91 55.16
N GLY A 561 -34.68 11.94 55.16
CA GLY A 561 -36.07 12.13 55.43
C GLY A 561 -37.02 12.28 54.23
N GLY A 562 -38.33 12.20 54.50
CA GLY A 562 -39.40 12.08 53.48
C GLY A 562 -39.82 13.37 52.76
N ASP A 563 -38.98 14.42 52.69
CA ASP A 563 -39.36 15.69 52.06
C ASP A 563 -39.37 15.54 50.53
N VAL A 564 -40.53 15.17 50.00
CA VAL A 564 -40.78 14.97 48.57
C VAL A 564 -40.64 16.28 47.79
N THR A 565 -40.98 17.42 48.39
CA THR A 565 -40.93 18.73 47.75
C THR A 565 -39.47 19.16 47.47
N ARG A 566 -38.60 18.96 48.46
CA ARG A 566 -37.16 19.26 48.34
C ARG A 566 -36.49 18.35 47.31
N LYS A 567 -36.84 17.06 47.27
CA LYS A 567 -36.37 16.10 46.29
C LYS A 567 -36.77 16.51 44.88
N LYS A 568 -38.04 16.91 44.65
CA LYS A 568 -38.51 17.42 43.36
C LYS A 568 -37.77 18.69 42.90
N LYS A 569 -37.60 19.67 43.80
CA LYS A 569 -36.85 20.91 43.49
C LYS A 569 -35.40 20.65 43.12
N LEU A 570 -34.71 19.73 43.80
CA LEU A 570 -33.34 19.36 43.48
C LEU A 570 -33.22 18.67 42.11
N LEU A 571 -34.15 17.78 41.77
CA LEU A 571 -34.22 17.13 40.48
C LEU A 571 -34.53 18.13 39.35
N GLU A 572 -35.45 19.09 39.58
CA GLU A 572 -35.73 20.15 38.60
C GLU A 572 -34.54 21.08 38.40
N LYS A 573 -33.81 21.46 39.46
CA LYS A 573 -32.59 22.24 39.37
C LYS A 573 -31.51 21.53 38.59
N GLN A 574 -31.35 20.21 38.81
CA GLN A 574 -30.45 19.38 38.06
C GLN A 574 -30.84 19.32 36.57
N LYS A 575 -32.14 19.16 36.27
CA LYS A 575 -32.65 19.14 34.89
C LYS A 575 -32.40 20.47 34.17
N ARG A 576 -32.63 21.61 34.82
CA ARG A 576 -32.34 22.95 34.27
C ARG A 576 -30.84 23.17 34.07
N GLY A 577 -30.00 22.75 35.03
CA GLY A 577 -28.54 22.83 34.91
C GLY A 577 -28.02 22.01 33.74
N LYS A 578 -28.51 20.78 33.54
CA LYS A 578 -28.16 19.93 32.38
C LYS A 578 -28.59 20.56 31.03
N LYS A 579 -29.78 21.18 30.99
CA LYS A 579 -30.24 21.87 29.79
C LYS A 579 -29.31 23.05 29.43
N LYS A 580 -28.93 23.86 30.43
CA LYS A 580 -28.01 24.98 30.23
C LYS A 580 -26.58 24.53 29.83
N MET A 581 -26.10 23.43 30.42
CA MET A 581 -24.80 22.84 30.02
C MET A 581 -24.82 22.32 28.61
N ARG A 582 -25.93 21.77 28.12
CA ARG A 582 -26.08 21.33 26.73
C ARG A 582 -26.03 22.47 25.73
N GLU A 583 -26.54 23.65 26.11
CA GLU A 583 -26.55 24.87 25.26
C GLU A 583 -25.16 25.54 25.17
N ILE A 584 -24.24 25.22 26.09
CA ILE A 584 -22.92 25.89 26.21
C ILE A 584 -21.77 24.91 25.92
N GLY A 585 -21.99 23.58 26.05
CA GLY A 585 -20.93 22.57 26.01
C GLY A 585 -20.70 22.04 24.61
N ASN A 586 -19.50 22.23 24.08
CA ASN A 586 -19.00 21.46 22.94
C ASN A 586 -18.74 20.02 23.39
N VAL A 587 -19.06 19.06 22.52
CA VAL A 587 -18.75 17.65 22.74
C VAL A 587 -17.38 17.38 22.15
N GLU A 588 -16.39 17.10 22.99
CA GLU A 588 -15.10 16.58 22.51
C GLU A 588 -15.30 15.17 21.98
N ILE A 589 -14.96 14.95 20.73
CA ILE A 589 -14.98 13.65 20.07
C ILE A 589 -13.54 13.11 20.17
N PRO A 590 -13.31 12.01 20.91
CA PRO A 590 -11.97 11.45 21.06
C PRO A 590 -11.47 10.87 19.73
N GLN A 591 -10.17 10.82 19.54
CA GLN A 591 -9.51 10.26 18.34
C GLN A 591 -9.99 8.83 18.04
N GLU A 592 -10.17 8.01 19.08
CA GLU A 592 -10.66 6.64 18.96
C GLU A 592 -12.05 6.56 18.30
N ALA A 593 -12.85 7.63 18.37
CA ALA A 593 -14.16 7.68 17.70
C ALA A 593 -14.01 7.71 16.17
N PHE A 594 -13.01 8.41 15.64
CA PHE A 594 -12.72 8.44 14.20
C PHE A 594 -12.14 7.09 13.73
N LEU A 595 -11.23 6.51 14.50
CA LEU A 595 -10.66 5.19 14.21
C LEU A 595 -11.70 4.07 14.31
N SER A 596 -12.65 4.16 15.27
CA SER A 596 -13.69 3.14 15.45
C SER A 596 -14.66 3.05 14.27
N VAL A 597 -14.81 4.14 13.53
CA VAL A 597 -15.64 4.21 12.32
C VAL A 597 -15.01 3.44 11.16
N LEU A 598 -13.68 3.32 11.12
CA LEU A 598 -12.97 2.56 10.09
C LEU A 598 -13.20 1.05 10.24
N LYS A 599 -13.51 0.58 11.46
CA LYS A 599 -13.71 -0.84 11.82
C LYS A 599 -15.17 -1.14 12.21
N LEU A 600 -16.13 -0.71 11.36
CA LEU A 600 -17.56 -0.85 11.64
C LEU A 600 -18.07 -2.29 11.72
N ASP A 601 -17.37 -3.22 11.09
CA ASP A 601 -17.84 -4.59 10.93
C ASP A 601 -17.05 -5.64 11.74
N ASP A 602 -16.17 -5.20 12.65
CA ASP A 602 -15.57 -6.12 13.63
C ASP A 602 -16.69 -6.65 14.57
N GLU A 603 -17.32 -7.72 14.16
CA GLU A 603 -18.16 -8.53 15.04
C GLU A 603 -17.27 -9.22 16.09
N LYS A 604 -17.65 -9.03 17.38
CA LYS A 604 -17.09 -9.79 18.50
C LYS A 604 -17.34 -11.28 18.35
#